data_421664542ba8fa5e3bb9e85c28de02cb
#
_entry.id   421664542ba8fa5e3bb9e85c28de02cb
#
_cell.length_a   1.000
_cell.length_b   1.000
_cell.length_c   1.000
_cell.angle_alpha   90.00
_cell.angle_beta   90.00
_cell.angle_gamma   90.00
#
_symmetry.space_group_name_H-M   'P 1'
#
loop_
_entity.id
_entity.type
_entity.pdbx_description
1 polymer ?
#
loop_
_entity_poly.entity_id
_entity_poly.type
_entity_poly.pdbx_seq_one_letter_code
_entity_poly.pdbx_strand_id
1 'polypeptide(L)'
;MLLTIDVGNTNTVLGIFDGDEIAEHWRIATVGDRTADELAVILQGLLAQSTQLKEPEVTGIALCSTVPSVLHEMREMFRRYYGDLPAVIVEPGVKTGVPVRMDNPKEVGSDRIMNAAAAAHLYGGPAVVVDFGTSTNFDAVSERGEFVGGALAPGIEISVDALSRRAAQLLKVELTRPNRVIGRNTVEALQSGIIFGFAGQIEGIARRMAKELAPADPDSVTIIATGGLAPLVIEEVGLIDAYEPWLTLIGLRLTFERNTADG
;
A
#
# COMPACT_ATOMS: atom_id res chain seq x y z
N MET A 1 -5.69 12.70 17.86
CA MET A 1 -5.09 12.30 16.57
C MET A 1 -5.27 10.81 16.33
N LEU A 2 -5.44 10.37 15.08
CA LEU A 2 -5.59 8.95 14.74
C LEU A 2 -4.25 8.35 14.32
N LEU A 3 -3.86 7.25 14.95
CA LEU A 3 -2.74 6.41 14.53
C LEU A 3 -3.24 5.37 13.53
N THR A 4 -2.69 5.35 12.32
CA THR A 4 -2.94 4.32 11.30
C THR A 4 -1.70 3.46 11.10
N ILE A 5 -1.88 2.15 11.00
CA ILE A 5 -0.78 1.19 10.87
C ILE A 5 -1.10 0.19 9.75
N ASP A 6 -0.25 0.15 8.74
CA ASP A 6 -0.28 -0.86 7.68
C ASP A 6 0.89 -1.83 7.85
N VAL A 7 0.60 -3.08 8.16
CA VAL A 7 1.59 -4.15 8.35
C VAL A 7 1.68 -5.01 7.10
N GLY A 8 2.58 -4.63 6.19
CA GLY A 8 2.93 -5.44 5.04
C GLY A 8 4.01 -6.49 5.36
N ASN A 9 4.29 -7.40 4.41
CA ASN A 9 5.26 -8.49 4.59
C ASN A 9 6.70 -8.01 4.78
N THR A 10 7.08 -6.89 4.19
CA THR A 10 8.45 -6.34 4.23
C THR A 10 8.56 -5.13 5.13
N ASN A 11 7.59 -4.23 5.05
CA ASN A 11 7.58 -2.97 5.79
C ASN A 11 6.26 -2.78 6.53
N THR A 12 6.35 -2.20 7.71
CA THR A 12 5.22 -1.64 8.45
C THR A 12 5.26 -0.13 8.32
N VAL A 13 4.18 0.46 7.82
CA VAL A 13 4.02 1.90 7.63
C VAL A 13 3.06 2.43 8.68
N LEU A 14 3.47 3.51 9.35
CA LEU A 14 2.68 4.17 10.38
C LEU A 14 2.40 5.61 9.95
N GLY A 15 1.21 6.11 10.26
CA GLY A 15 0.85 7.51 10.03
C GLY A 15 0.02 8.06 11.18
N ILE A 16 0.24 9.31 11.50
CA ILE A 16 -0.60 10.10 12.42
C ILE A 16 -1.42 11.07 11.58
N PHE A 17 -2.73 10.97 11.71
CA PHE A 17 -3.67 11.91 11.13
C PHE A 17 -4.11 12.97 12.17
N ASP A 18 -4.11 14.22 11.74
CA ASP A 18 -4.80 15.33 12.39
C ASP A 18 -5.94 15.79 11.47
N GLY A 19 -7.16 15.37 11.79
CA GLY A 19 -8.27 15.44 10.85
C GLY A 19 -8.00 14.61 9.59
N ASP A 20 -8.04 15.23 8.42
CA ASP A 20 -7.85 14.57 7.12
C ASP A 20 -6.39 14.52 6.66
N GLU A 21 -5.50 15.28 7.32
CA GLU A 21 -4.11 15.43 6.90
C GLU A 21 -3.19 14.47 7.65
N ILE A 22 -2.20 13.90 6.93
CA ILE A 22 -1.12 13.14 7.56
C ILE A 22 -0.10 14.12 8.14
N ALA A 23 -0.10 14.25 9.45
CA ALA A 23 0.78 15.14 10.16
C ALA A 23 2.20 14.57 10.35
N GLU A 24 2.33 13.25 10.48
CA GLU A 24 3.62 12.58 10.61
C GLU A 24 3.51 11.12 10.10
N HIS A 25 4.62 10.55 9.64
CA HIS A 25 4.64 9.15 9.18
C HIS A 25 6.02 8.50 9.37
N TRP A 26 6.02 7.19 9.52
CA TRP A 26 7.23 6.38 9.64
C TRP A 26 7.11 5.07 8.87
N ARG A 27 8.27 4.52 8.51
CA ARG A 27 8.39 3.18 7.93
C ARG A 27 9.43 2.40 8.71
N ILE A 28 9.06 1.22 9.17
CA ILE A 28 9.97 0.27 9.84
C ILE A 28 9.94 -1.07 9.11
N ALA A 29 10.98 -1.87 9.27
CA ALA A 29 10.97 -3.24 8.76
C ALA A 29 9.94 -4.09 9.53
N THR A 30 9.16 -4.88 8.82
CA THR A 30 8.30 -5.90 9.43
C THR A 30 9.17 -7.08 9.87
N VAL A 31 9.16 -7.38 11.17
CA VAL A 31 9.90 -8.49 11.77
C VAL A 31 8.88 -9.38 12.48
N GLY A 32 8.72 -10.60 11.98
CA GLY A 32 7.60 -11.48 12.33
C GLY A 32 7.63 -12.09 13.74
N ASP A 33 8.75 -11.98 14.44
CA ASP A 33 9.01 -12.52 15.77
C ASP A 33 9.15 -11.42 16.87
N ARG A 34 8.85 -10.16 16.54
CA ARG A 34 8.78 -9.10 17.55
C ARG A 34 7.62 -9.30 18.50
N THR A 35 7.89 -9.14 19.78
CA THR A 35 6.90 -9.18 20.84
C THR A 35 6.08 -7.90 20.95
N ALA A 36 4.93 -7.97 21.60
CA ALA A 36 4.09 -6.80 21.90
C ALA A 36 4.85 -5.69 22.62
N ASP A 37 5.76 -6.04 23.54
CA ASP A 37 6.56 -5.08 24.30
C ASP A 37 7.59 -4.35 23.43
N GLU A 38 8.25 -5.06 22.50
CA GLU A 38 9.19 -4.45 21.54
C GLU A 38 8.45 -3.50 20.59
N LEU A 39 7.26 -3.92 20.10
CA LEU A 39 6.42 -3.06 19.26
C LEU A 39 5.99 -1.79 19.99
N ALA A 40 5.64 -1.90 21.28
CA ALA A 40 5.28 -0.74 22.12
C ALA A 40 6.45 0.23 22.27
N VAL A 41 7.65 -0.27 22.55
CA VAL A 41 8.87 0.55 22.68
C VAL A 41 9.19 1.28 21.36
N ILE A 42 9.07 0.57 20.23
CA ILE A 42 9.31 1.17 18.91
C ILE A 42 8.28 2.27 18.65
N LEU A 43 7.00 2.01 18.84
CA LEU A 43 5.93 2.98 18.60
C LEU A 43 6.10 4.21 19.50
N GLN A 44 6.30 4.02 20.78
CA GLN A 44 6.54 5.11 21.74
C GLN A 44 7.79 5.92 21.36
N GLY A 45 8.87 5.24 20.94
CA GLY A 45 10.09 5.90 20.48
C GLY A 45 9.87 6.77 19.24
N LEU A 46 9.08 6.29 18.26
CA LEU A 46 8.73 7.05 17.06
C LEU A 46 7.88 8.27 17.41
N LEU A 47 6.85 8.10 18.23
CA LEU A 47 5.98 9.20 18.70
C LEU A 47 6.79 10.27 19.47
N ALA A 48 7.69 9.86 20.35
CA ALA A 48 8.53 10.78 21.12
C ALA A 48 9.57 11.54 20.27
N GLN A 49 9.95 10.97 19.10
CA GLN A 49 10.90 11.60 18.17
C GLN A 49 10.20 12.36 17.03
N SER A 50 8.88 12.52 17.09
CA SER A 50 8.16 13.30 16.08
C SER A 50 8.75 14.69 15.95
N THR A 51 9.03 15.11 14.72
CA THR A 51 9.59 16.44 14.42
C THR A 51 8.49 17.45 14.10
N GLN A 52 7.33 16.96 13.70
CA GLN A 52 6.18 17.75 13.27
C GLN A 52 5.20 18.01 14.43
N LEU A 53 5.10 17.06 15.36
CA LEU A 53 4.14 17.07 16.45
C LEU A 53 4.83 17.10 17.80
N LYS A 54 4.45 18.04 18.68
CA LYS A 54 4.87 18.00 20.08
C LYS A 54 3.95 17.07 20.84
N GLU A 55 4.48 15.92 21.31
CA GLU A 55 3.75 14.93 22.13
C GLU A 55 2.39 14.57 21.51
N PRO A 56 2.36 13.86 20.37
CA PRO A 56 1.11 13.54 19.70
C PRO A 56 0.22 12.70 20.61
N GLU A 57 -0.92 13.24 21.00
CA GLU A 57 -1.93 12.53 21.75
C GLU A 57 -2.73 11.65 20.80
N VAL A 58 -2.45 10.35 20.81
CA VAL A 58 -3.21 9.35 20.05
C VAL A 58 -4.54 9.13 20.75
N THR A 59 -5.64 9.35 20.04
CA THR A 59 -7.03 9.20 20.53
C THR A 59 -7.79 8.05 19.86
N GLY A 60 -7.17 7.38 18.88
CA GLY A 60 -7.72 6.22 18.19
C GLY A 60 -6.68 5.51 17.35
N ILE A 61 -6.93 4.26 17.03
CA ILE A 61 -6.02 3.40 16.29
C ILE A 61 -6.77 2.68 15.16
N ALA A 62 -6.20 2.68 13.95
CA ALA A 62 -6.65 1.83 12.85
C ALA A 62 -5.50 0.98 12.32
N LEU A 63 -5.74 -0.31 12.11
CA LEU A 63 -4.73 -1.27 11.69
C LEU A 63 -5.24 -2.16 10.56
N CYS A 64 -4.43 -2.37 9.54
CA CYS A 64 -4.53 -3.54 8.67
C CYS A 64 -3.22 -4.34 8.68
N SER A 65 -3.31 -5.63 8.43
CA SER A 65 -2.14 -6.50 8.40
C SER A 65 -2.35 -7.68 7.46
N THR A 66 -1.30 -7.98 6.69
CA THR A 66 -1.17 -9.21 5.90
C THR A 66 -0.28 -10.26 6.58
N VAL A 67 0.22 -9.99 7.81
CA VAL A 67 1.13 -10.84 8.57
C VAL A 67 0.49 -11.30 9.89
N PRO A 68 -0.07 -12.52 9.96
CA PRO A 68 -0.84 -12.98 11.11
C PRO A 68 -0.08 -12.98 12.44
N SER A 69 1.22 -13.31 12.44
CA SER A 69 2.04 -13.30 13.66
C SER A 69 2.18 -11.89 14.24
N VAL A 70 2.48 -10.91 13.39
CA VAL A 70 2.59 -9.51 13.80
C VAL A 70 1.24 -8.95 14.22
N LEU A 71 0.15 -9.33 13.55
CA LEU A 71 -1.20 -8.92 13.93
C LEU A 71 -1.56 -9.37 15.34
N HIS A 72 -1.18 -10.60 15.73
CA HIS A 72 -1.38 -11.10 17.08
C HIS A 72 -0.67 -10.23 18.13
N GLU A 73 0.60 -9.92 17.91
CA GLU A 73 1.41 -9.10 18.81
C GLU A 73 0.94 -7.64 18.84
N MET A 74 0.48 -7.08 17.72
CA MET A 74 -0.13 -5.75 17.69
C MET A 74 -1.40 -5.66 18.53
N ARG A 75 -2.26 -6.68 18.50
CA ARG A 75 -3.45 -6.74 19.37
C ARG A 75 -3.09 -6.78 20.84
N GLU A 76 -2.10 -7.60 21.21
CA GLU A 76 -1.62 -7.68 22.58
C GLU A 76 -0.99 -6.34 23.03
N MET A 77 -0.23 -5.70 22.15
CA MET A 77 0.32 -4.35 22.40
C MET A 77 -0.79 -3.33 22.65
N PHE A 78 -1.82 -3.29 21.79
CA PHE A 78 -2.95 -2.36 21.99
C PHE A 78 -3.66 -2.62 23.31
N ARG A 79 -3.97 -3.88 23.61
CA ARG A 79 -4.63 -4.26 24.86
C ARG A 79 -3.85 -3.83 26.10
N ARG A 80 -2.53 -3.95 26.08
CA ARG A 80 -1.66 -3.67 27.26
C ARG A 80 -1.34 -2.20 27.43
N TYR A 81 -1.10 -1.48 26.36
CA TYR A 81 -0.55 -0.12 26.38
C TYR A 81 -1.51 0.97 25.90
N TYR A 82 -2.59 0.57 25.21
CA TYR A 82 -3.57 1.48 24.59
C TYR A 82 -5.01 1.01 24.80
N GLY A 83 -5.27 0.21 25.84
CA GLY A 83 -6.55 -0.50 26.04
C GLY A 83 -7.78 0.39 26.20
N ASP A 84 -7.60 1.67 26.53
CA ASP A 84 -8.69 2.65 26.68
C ASP A 84 -9.03 3.38 25.36
N LEU A 85 -8.23 3.17 24.31
CA LEU A 85 -8.44 3.83 23.02
C LEU A 85 -9.34 3.00 22.09
N PRO A 86 -10.24 3.64 21.34
CA PRO A 86 -10.94 2.97 20.26
C PRO A 86 -9.95 2.47 19.21
N ALA A 87 -10.03 1.17 18.90
CA ALA A 87 -9.16 0.52 17.93
C ALA A 87 -9.99 -0.24 16.88
N VAL A 88 -9.75 0.04 15.61
CA VAL A 88 -10.33 -0.67 14.47
C VAL A 88 -9.27 -1.50 13.77
N ILE A 89 -9.39 -2.82 13.85
CA ILE A 89 -8.53 -3.75 13.12
C ILE A 89 -9.32 -4.28 11.93
N VAL A 90 -8.79 -4.07 10.73
CA VAL A 90 -9.48 -4.44 9.48
C VAL A 90 -9.52 -5.95 9.32
N GLU A 91 -10.70 -6.51 9.59
CA GLU A 91 -11.00 -7.94 9.53
C GLU A 91 -12.40 -8.15 8.95
N PRO A 92 -12.78 -9.41 8.62
CA PRO A 92 -14.14 -9.71 8.18
C PRO A 92 -15.19 -9.22 9.19
N GLY A 93 -16.11 -8.38 8.72
CA GLY A 93 -17.17 -7.76 9.54
C GLY A 93 -16.96 -6.27 9.81
N VAL A 94 -15.78 -5.73 9.60
CA VAL A 94 -15.52 -4.27 9.68
C VAL A 94 -16.18 -3.56 8.50
N LYS A 95 -16.82 -2.44 8.77
CA LYS A 95 -17.47 -1.59 7.73
C LYS A 95 -16.40 -0.80 6.98
N THR A 96 -15.84 -1.36 5.91
CA THR A 96 -14.81 -0.69 5.10
C THR A 96 -15.36 0.38 4.15
N GLY A 97 -16.65 0.32 3.85
CA GLY A 97 -17.30 1.21 2.87
C GLY A 97 -17.12 0.76 1.42
N VAL A 98 -16.38 -0.30 1.17
CA VAL A 98 -16.18 -0.87 -0.16
C VAL A 98 -16.72 -2.30 -0.18
N PRO A 99 -17.78 -2.57 -0.97
CA PRO A 99 -18.23 -3.94 -1.20
C PRO A 99 -17.17 -4.72 -1.98
N VAL A 100 -16.81 -5.90 -1.50
CA VAL A 100 -15.87 -6.81 -2.17
C VAL A 100 -16.64 -7.81 -3.02
N ARG A 101 -16.47 -7.77 -4.35
CA ARG A 101 -17.17 -8.59 -5.35
C ARG A 101 -16.26 -9.68 -5.92
N MET A 102 -15.45 -10.29 -5.08
CA MET A 102 -14.62 -11.44 -5.42
C MET A 102 -15.39 -12.75 -5.17
N ASP A 103 -15.00 -13.81 -5.87
CA ASP A 103 -15.53 -15.17 -5.64
C ASP A 103 -15.31 -15.60 -4.19
N ASN A 104 -14.15 -15.30 -3.62
CA ASN A 104 -13.84 -15.47 -2.22
C ASN A 104 -13.33 -14.16 -1.59
N PRO A 105 -14.22 -13.32 -1.01
CA PRO A 105 -13.84 -12.04 -0.41
C PRO A 105 -12.81 -12.15 0.72
N LYS A 106 -12.71 -13.32 1.39
CA LYS A 106 -11.78 -13.53 2.51
C LYS A 106 -10.32 -13.69 2.07
N GLU A 107 -10.07 -13.92 0.79
CA GLU A 107 -8.71 -14.03 0.22
C GLU A 107 -8.11 -12.68 -0.14
N VAL A 108 -8.90 -11.61 -0.11
CA VAL A 108 -8.40 -10.26 -0.41
C VAL A 108 -7.64 -9.71 0.78
N GLY A 109 -6.39 -9.31 0.57
CA GLY A 109 -5.60 -8.64 1.59
C GLY A 109 -6.28 -7.36 2.09
N SER A 110 -6.20 -7.11 3.38
CA SER A 110 -6.82 -5.94 4.00
C SER A 110 -6.25 -4.62 3.46
N ASP A 111 -4.97 -4.58 3.14
CA ASP A 111 -4.28 -3.47 2.48
C ASP A 111 -4.92 -3.10 1.13
N ARG A 112 -5.24 -4.10 0.28
CA ARG A 112 -5.90 -3.90 -1.01
C ARG A 112 -7.32 -3.34 -0.86
N ILE A 113 -8.05 -3.79 0.18
CA ILE A 113 -9.38 -3.25 0.49
C ILE A 113 -9.26 -1.79 0.94
N MET A 114 -8.25 -1.45 1.75
CA MET A 114 -7.98 -0.08 2.18
C MET A 114 -7.61 0.81 1.00
N ASN A 115 -6.77 0.34 0.10
CA ASN A 115 -6.44 1.05 -1.14
C ASN A 115 -7.69 1.34 -1.99
N ALA A 116 -8.56 0.35 -2.17
CA ALA A 116 -9.82 0.50 -2.89
C ALA A 116 -10.78 1.48 -2.19
N ALA A 117 -10.85 1.46 -0.85
CA ALA A 117 -11.68 2.37 -0.07
C ALA A 117 -11.23 3.83 -0.24
N ALA A 118 -9.93 4.08 -0.17
CA ALA A 118 -9.36 5.41 -0.40
C ALA A 118 -9.54 5.85 -1.85
N ALA A 119 -9.27 4.98 -2.83
CA ALA A 119 -9.45 5.30 -4.25
C ALA A 119 -10.89 5.67 -4.58
N ALA A 120 -11.86 4.88 -4.12
CA ALA A 120 -13.29 5.15 -4.30
C ALA A 120 -13.72 6.47 -3.65
N HIS A 121 -13.14 6.82 -2.49
CA HIS A 121 -13.45 8.06 -1.79
C HIS A 121 -12.87 9.28 -2.48
N LEU A 122 -11.59 9.22 -2.90
CA LEU A 122 -10.86 10.38 -3.43
C LEU A 122 -11.18 10.65 -4.90
N TYR A 123 -11.37 9.59 -5.68
CA TYR A 123 -11.48 9.69 -7.15
C TYR A 123 -12.81 9.16 -7.71
N GLY A 124 -13.59 8.47 -6.87
CA GLY A 124 -14.77 7.76 -7.35
C GLY A 124 -14.38 6.48 -8.10
N GLY A 125 -15.24 6.06 -9.04
CA GLY A 125 -15.00 4.92 -9.94
C GLY A 125 -15.49 5.25 -11.34
N PRO A 126 -15.04 4.49 -12.37
CA PRO A 126 -14.13 3.34 -12.27
C PRO A 126 -12.65 3.76 -12.08
N ALA A 127 -11.90 2.94 -11.33
CA ALA A 127 -10.49 3.19 -11.08
C ALA A 127 -9.65 1.90 -11.05
N VAL A 128 -8.36 2.02 -11.32
CA VAL A 128 -7.35 0.97 -11.11
C VAL A 128 -6.28 1.52 -10.19
N VAL A 129 -6.06 0.87 -9.06
CA VAL A 129 -4.94 1.18 -8.16
C VAL A 129 -3.78 0.28 -8.52
N VAL A 130 -2.61 0.86 -8.74
CA VAL A 130 -1.33 0.16 -8.93
C VAL A 130 -0.47 0.37 -7.70
N ASP A 131 -0.31 -0.68 -6.89
CA ASP A 131 0.49 -0.63 -5.67
C ASP A 131 1.86 -1.27 -5.89
N PHE A 132 2.90 -0.48 -5.69
CA PHE A 132 4.30 -0.85 -5.84
C PHE A 132 4.92 -1.25 -4.50
N GLY A 133 4.53 -2.42 -4.03
CA GLY A 133 5.01 -3.02 -2.79
C GLY A 133 5.95 -4.21 -3.02
N THR A 134 5.86 -5.20 -2.12
CA THR A 134 6.52 -6.51 -2.24
C THR A 134 6.09 -7.23 -3.53
N SER A 135 4.81 -7.14 -3.86
CA SER A 135 4.25 -7.43 -5.18
C SER A 135 3.88 -6.11 -5.88
N THR A 136 3.67 -6.16 -7.19
CA THR A 136 2.98 -5.10 -7.92
C THR A 136 1.52 -5.54 -8.05
N ASN A 137 0.64 -4.89 -7.29
CA ASN A 137 -0.78 -5.20 -7.28
C ASN A 137 -1.53 -4.24 -8.20
N PHE A 138 -2.55 -4.75 -8.87
CA PHE A 138 -3.49 -3.98 -9.67
C PHE A 138 -4.88 -4.26 -9.13
N ASP A 139 -5.51 -3.27 -8.53
CA ASP A 139 -6.81 -3.38 -7.87
C ASP A 139 -7.87 -2.62 -8.65
N ALA A 140 -8.92 -3.31 -9.06
CA ALA A 140 -10.00 -2.73 -9.85
C ALA A 140 -11.15 -2.27 -8.95
N VAL A 141 -11.51 -1.01 -9.08
CA VAL A 141 -12.67 -0.39 -8.44
C VAL A 141 -13.71 -0.09 -9.52
N SER A 142 -14.92 -0.58 -9.35
CA SER A 142 -16.02 -0.34 -10.28
C SER A 142 -16.53 1.10 -10.21
N GLU A 143 -17.35 1.52 -11.19
CA GLU A 143 -18.08 2.79 -11.18
C GLU A 143 -18.90 3.02 -9.91
N ARG A 144 -19.31 1.94 -9.23
CA ARG A 144 -20.08 1.98 -7.97
C ARG A 144 -19.20 2.00 -6.72
N GLY A 145 -17.87 2.10 -6.87
CA GLY A 145 -16.93 2.05 -5.74
C GLY A 145 -16.77 0.66 -5.12
N GLU A 146 -17.01 -0.42 -5.88
CA GLU A 146 -16.85 -1.80 -5.41
C GLU A 146 -15.48 -2.34 -5.81
N PHE A 147 -14.82 -3.08 -4.93
CA PHE A 147 -13.63 -3.86 -5.29
C PHE A 147 -14.06 -5.08 -6.10
N VAL A 148 -13.70 -5.15 -7.37
CA VAL A 148 -14.19 -6.19 -8.29
C VAL A 148 -13.13 -7.21 -8.70
N GLY A 149 -11.90 -7.06 -8.19
CA GLY A 149 -10.80 -7.97 -8.49
C GLY A 149 -9.52 -7.26 -8.85
N GLY A 150 -8.59 -7.97 -9.48
CA GLY A 150 -7.34 -7.37 -9.87
C GLY A 150 -6.32 -8.37 -10.42
N ALA A 151 -5.07 -7.90 -10.57
CA ALA A 151 -3.94 -8.72 -10.96
C ALA A 151 -2.81 -8.57 -9.95
N LEU A 152 -2.01 -9.64 -9.78
CA LEU A 152 -0.83 -9.67 -8.93
C LEU A 152 0.38 -10.03 -9.80
N ALA A 153 1.44 -9.23 -9.70
CA ALA A 153 2.71 -9.50 -10.34
C ALA A 153 3.85 -9.43 -9.32
N PRO A 154 5.01 -10.04 -9.59
CA PRO A 154 6.18 -9.87 -8.75
C PRO A 154 6.54 -8.39 -8.63
N GLY A 155 6.92 -7.94 -7.42
CA GLY A 155 7.40 -6.58 -7.22
C GLY A 155 8.80 -6.35 -7.79
N ILE A 156 9.19 -5.08 -7.87
CA ILE A 156 10.47 -4.66 -8.45
C ILE A 156 11.64 -5.29 -7.69
N GLU A 157 11.68 -5.15 -6.35
CA GLU A 157 12.79 -5.68 -5.54
C GLU A 157 12.89 -7.20 -5.60
N ILE A 158 11.75 -7.91 -5.53
CA ILE A 158 11.73 -9.37 -5.65
C ILE A 158 12.27 -9.82 -7.01
N SER A 159 11.92 -9.12 -8.09
CA SER A 159 12.38 -9.44 -9.45
C SER A 159 13.89 -9.25 -9.58
N VAL A 160 14.43 -8.16 -9.02
CA VAL A 160 15.87 -7.89 -8.99
C VAL A 160 16.60 -8.93 -8.16
N ASP A 161 16.11 -9.24 -6.96
CA ASP A 161 16.72 -10.24 -6.08
C ASP A 161 16.67 -11.65 -6.70
N ALA A 162 15.58 -12.03 -7.34
CA ALA A 162 15.47 -13.31 -8.03
C ALA A 162 16.47 -13.42 -9.19
N LEU A 163 16.61 -12.35 -9.97
CA LEU A 163 17.55 -12.27 -11.07
C LEU A 163 19.01 -12.34 -10.57
N SER A 164 19.38 -11.58 -9.54
CA SER A 164 20.72 -11.56 -8.96
C SER A 164 21.12 -12.89 -8.33
N ARG A 165 20.19 -13.59 -7.68
CA ARG A 165 20.47 -14.92 -7.08
C ARG A 165 20.66 -16.03 -8.10
N ARG A 166 19.99 -15.95 -9.27
CA ARG A 166 20.01 -17.02 -10.28
C ARG A 166 21.01 -16.79 -11.40
N ALA A 167 21.41 -15.56 -11.64
CA ALA A 167 22.39 -15.22 -12.65
C ALA A 167 23.77 -15.08 -12.00
N ALA A 168 24.66 -16.05 -12.24
CA ALA A 168 25.94 -16.22 -11.55
C ALA A 168 26.94 -15.03 -11.61
N GLN A 169 26.63 -13.98 -12.37
CA GLN A 169 27.49 -12.79 -12.56
C GLN A 169 26.75 -11.45 -12.43
N LEU A 170 25.47 -11.44 -12.02
CA LEU A 170 24.73 -10.20 -11.89
C LEU A 170 24.85 -9.67 -10.45
N LEU A 171 25.53 -8.55 -10.31
CA LEU A 171 25.63 -7.81 -9.06
C LEU A 171 24.28 -7.16 -8.72
N LYS A 172 24.00 -6.99 -7.43
CA LYS A 172 22.89 -6.12 -6.99
C LYS A 172 23.24 -4.70 -7.41
N VAL A 173 22.46 -4.14 -8.35
CA VAL A 173 22.65 -2.80 -8.87
C VAL A 173 21.67 -1.85 -8.22
N GLU A 174 22.08 -0.62 -8.04
CA GLU A 174 21.17 0.47 -7.64
C GLU A 174 20.16 0.72 -8.75
N LEU A 175 18.89 0.75 -8.40
CA LEU A 175 17.81 0.99 -9.34
C LEU A 175 17.67 2.49 -9.60
N THR A 176 18.24 2.92 -10.68
CA THR A 176 18.12 4.29 -11.20
C THR A 176 17.69 4.24 -12.65
N ARG A 177 16.99 5.28 -13.09
CA ARG A 177 16.57 5.42 -14.48
C ARG A 177 17.78 5.52 -15.41
N PRO A 178 17.96 4.64 -16.40
CA PRO A 178 19.05 4.74 -17.35
C PRO A 178 18.76 5.82 -18.40
N ASN A 179 19.82 6.42 -18.93
CA ASN A 179 19.70 7.48 -19.94
C ASN A 179 19.16 6.98 -21.31
N ARG A 180 19.13 5.66 -21.52
CA ARG A 180 18.71 5.04 -22.79
C ARG A 180 18.18 3.63 -22.57
N VAL A 181 17.28 3.19 -23.45
CA VAL A 181 16.74 1.84 -23.42
C VAL A 181 17.80 0.78 -23.78
N ILE A 182 18.66 1.06 -24.75
CA ILE A 182 19.75 0.15 -25.14
C ILE A 182 20.95 0.40 -24.23
N GLY A 183 21.09 -0.38 -23.16
CA GLY A 183 22.25 -0.34 -22.27
C GLY A 183 23.54 -0.81 -22.97
N ARG A 184 24.66 -0.16 -22.66
CA ARG A 184 25.98 -0.48 -23.25
C ARG A 184 26.88 -1.29 -22.32
N ASN A 185 26.41 -1.58 -21.12
CA ASN A 185 27.03 -2.45 -20.13
C ASN A 185 25.94 -3.19 -19.36
N THR A 186 26.33 -4.19 -18.55
CA THR A 186 25.39 -5.03 -17.81
C THR A 186 24.54 -4.25 -16.82
N VAL A 187 25.08 -3.22 -16.15
CA VAL A 187 24.36 -2.40 -15.20
C VAL A 187 23.26 -1.61 -15.90
N GLU A 188 23.59 -0.88 -16.97
CA GLU A 188 22.61 -0.12 -17.78
C GLU A 188 21.54 -1.05 -18.38
N ALA A 189 21.94 -2.25 -18.86
CA ALA A 189 21.00 -3.22 -19.42
C ALA A 189 20.01 -3.73 -18.36
N LEU A 190 20.49 -4.00 -17.13
CA LEU A 190 19.64 -4.39 -16.01
C LEU A 190 18.68 -3.26 -15.61
N GLN A 191 19.20 -2.05 -15.42
CA GLN A 191 18.39 -0.88 -15.07
C GLN A 191 17.32 -0.62 -16.14
N SER A 192 17.69 -0.70 -17.40
CA SER A 192 16.77 -0.56 -18.54
C SER A 192 15.67 -1.63 -18.52
N GLY A 193 16.05 -2.89 -18.39
CA GLY A 193 15.10 -4.00 -18.33
C GLY A 193 14.13 -3.92 -17.17
N ILE A 194 14.58 -3.47 -16.01
CA ILE A 194 13.73 -3.29 -14.84
C ILE A 194 12.82 -2.07 -15.01
N ILE A 195 13.36 -0.88 -15.22
CA ILE A 195 12.56 0.36 -15.27
C ILE A 195 11.55 0.33 -16.40
N PHE A 196 12.00 0.14 -17.64
CA PHE A 196 11.10 0.14 -18.81
C PHE A 196 10.28 -1.14 -18.92
N GLY A 197 10.78 -2.27 -18.37
CA GLY A 197 10.02 -3.52 -18.31
C GLY A 197 8.81 -3.41 -17.35
N PHE A 198 9.00 -2.84 -16.17
CA PHE A 198 7.89 -2.58 -15.24
C PHE A 198 6.95 -1.50 -15.79
N ALA A 199 7.44 -0.42 -16.39
CA ALA A 199 6.59 0.56 -17.06
C ALA A 199 5.67 -0.10 -18.11
N GLY A 200 6.25 -0.93 -18.99
CA GLY A 200 5.47 -1.66 -20.00
C GLY A 200 4.49 -2.68 -19.40
N GLN A 201 4.85 -3.35 -18.29
CA GLN A 201 3.95 -4.25 -17.55
C GLN A 201 2.74 -3.48 -17.02
N ILE A 202 2.98 -2.34 -16.36
CA ILE A 202 1.93 -1.49 -15.79
C ILE A 202 0.98 -1.02 -16.87
N GLU A 203 1.51 -0.42 -17.94
CA GLU A 203 0.68 0.04 -19.06
C GLU A 203 -0.11 -1.10 -19.69
N GLY A 204 0.54 -2.25 -19.89
CA GLY A 204 -0.08 -3.41 -20.50
C GLY A 204 -1.24 -3.98 -19.70
N ILE A 205 -1.11 -4.06 -18.36
CA ILE A 205 -2.16 -4.59 -17.48
C ILE A 205 -3.23 -3.54 -17.24
N ALA A 206 -2.87 -2.32 -16.85
CA ALA A 206 -3.83 -1.27 -16.53
C ALA A 206 -4.75 -0.93 -17.72
N ARG A 207 -4.21 -0.85 -18.96
CA ARG A 207 -5.03 -0.65 -20.16
C ARG A 207 -6.01 -1.79 -20.42
N ARG A 208 -5.67 -3.05 -20.10
CA ARG A 208 -6.58 -4.17 -20.22
C ARG A 208 -7.69 -4.11 -19.19
N MET A 209 -7.35 -3.80 -17.94
CA MET A 209 -8.31 -3.62 -16.85
C MET A 209 -9.26 -2.45 -17.13
N ALA A 210 -8.75 -1.33 -17.62
CA ALA A 210 -9.57 -0.18 -18.00
C ALA A 210 -10.62 -0.55 -19.08
N LYS A 211 -10.22 -1.35 -20.09
CA LYS A 211 -11.16 -1.84 -21.10
C LYS A 211 -12.23 -2.80 -20.56
N GLU A 212 -11.91 -3.55 -19.52
CA GLU A 212 -12.89 -4.43 -18.85
C GLU A 212 -13.83 -3.64 -17.93
N LEU A 213 -13.31 -2.63 -17.20
CA LEU A 213 -14.07 -1.79 -16.28
C LEU A 213 -15.02 -0.84 -17.02
N ALA A 214 -14.56 -0.21 -18.10
CA ALA A 214 -15.30 0.77 -18.89
C ALA A 214 -15.15 0.49 -20.40
N PRO A 215 -15.83 -0.53 -20.97
CA PRO A 215 -15.65 -0.92 -22.36
C PRO A 215 -16.01 0.18 -23.37
N ALA A 216 -16.94 1.06 -23.02
CA ALA A 216 -17.40 2.16 -23.88
C ALA A 216 -16.42 3.34 -23.88
N ASP A 217 -15.74 3.57 -22.78
CA ASP A 217 -14.79 4.69 -22.59
C ASP A 217 -13.67 4.27 -21.62
N PRO A 218 -12.67 3.48 -22.06
CA PRO A 218 -11.57 3.06 -21.20
C PRO A 218 -10.71 4.21 -20.63
N ASP A 219 -10.71 5.37 -21.29
CA ASP A 219 -9.94 6.54 -20.88
C ASP A 219 -10.62 7.28 -19.71
N SER A 220 -11.86 6.94 -19.37
CA SER A 220 -12.53 7.44 -18.15
C SER A 220 -12.09 6.75 -16.86
N VAL A 221 -11.31 5.66 -16.95
CA VAL A 221 -10.84 4.92 -15.78
C VAL A 221 -9.63 5.63 -15.17
N THR A 222 -9.75 6.09 -13.93
CA THR A 222 -8.63 6.72 -13.21
C THR A 222 -7.58 5.69 -12.81
N ILE A 223 -6.32 5.92 -13.18
CA ILE A 223 -5.19 5.06 -12.82
C ILE A 223 -4.38 5.72 -11.70
N ILE A 224 -4.40 5.09 -10.53
CA ILE A 224 -3.78 5.63 -9.31
C ILE A 224 -2.57 4.78 -8.94
N ALA A 225 -1.41 5.39 -8.77
CA ALA A 225 -0.22 4.74 -8.24
C ALA A 225 -0.11 4.94 -6.73
N THR A 226 0.32 3.91 -6.02
CA THR A 226 0.68 3.95 -4.60
C THR A 226 1.90 3.06 -4.32
N GLY A 227 2.38 3.06 -3.09
CA GLY A 227 3.53 2.26 -2.67
C GLY A 227 4.88 2.95 -2.81
N GLY A 228 5.83 2.49 -2.00
CA GLY A 228 7.12 3.18 -1.84
C GLY A 228 8.09 3.06 -3.00
N LEU A 229 7.85 2.15 -3.95
CA LEU A 229 8.68 1.95 -5.14
C LEU A 229 8.09 2.62 -6.39
N ALA A 230 6.90 3.19 -6.30
CA ALA A 230 6.26 3.90 -7.41
C ALA A 230 7.16 4.98 -8.06
N PRO A 231 7.88 5.85 -7.31
CA PRO A 231 8.71 6.90 -7.89
C PRO A 231 9.80 6.40 -8.84
N LEU A 232 10.19 5.12 -8.73
CA LEU A 232 11.21 4.54 -9.63
C LEU A 232 10.72 4.38 -11.07
N VAL A 233 9.39 4.27 -11.28
CA VAL A 233 8.83 3.82 -12.55
C VAL A 233 7.73 4.73 -13.09
N ILE A 234 7.00 5.44 -12.24
CA ILE A 234 5.81 6.20 -12.65
C ILE A 234 6.08 7.26 -13.72
N GLU A 235 7.29 7.85 -13.73
CA GLU A 235 7.67 8.84 -14.76
C GLU A 235 7.74 8.25 -16.18
N GLU A 236 7.90 6.91 -16.27
CA GLU A 236 7.95 6.17 -17.53
C GLU A 236 6.59 5.57 -17.92
N VAL A 237 5.57 5.76 -17.07
CA VAL A 237 4.21 5.23 -17.28
C VAL A 237 3.28 6.38 -17.65
N GLY A 238 2.99 6.51 -18.95
CA GLY A 238 2.21 7.64 -19.48
C GLY A 238 0.71 7.61 -19.19
N LEU A 239 0.25 6.74 -18.29
CA LEU A 239 -1.18 6.56 -17.98
C LEU A 239 -1.52 6.71 -16.48
N ILE A 240 -0.57 7.08 -15.64
CA ILE A 240 -0.83 7.34 -14.21
C ILE A 240 -1.43 8.73 -14.07
N ASP A 241 -2.65 8.81 -13.56
CA ASP A 241 -3.38 10.07 -13.32
C ASP A 241 -3.02 10.69 -11.98
N ALA A 242 -2.74 9.86 -10.96
CA ALA A 242 -2.43 10.32 -9.62
C ALA A 242 -1.41 9.40 -8.93
N TYR A 243 -0.59 9.99 -8.04
CA TYR A 243 0.27 9.26 -7.12
C TYR A 243 -0.08 9.60 -5.69
N GLU A 244 -0.58 8.59 -4.96
CA GLU A 244 -1.00 8.67 -3.57
C GLU A 244 -0.14 7.77 -2.69
N PRO A 245 0.97 8.27 -2.14
CA PRO A 245 1.92 7.44 -1.40
C PRO A 245 1.34 6.82 -0.12
N TRP A 246 0.26 7.40 0.40
CA TRP A 246 -0.36 7.01 1.67
C TRP A 246 -1.76 6.42 1.52
N LEU A 247 -2.09 5.92 0.35
CA LEU A 247 -3.45 5.47 0.01
C LEU A 247 -4.00 4.47 1.03
N THR A 248 -3.21 3.49 1.47
CA THR A 248 -3.61 2.51 2.48
C THR A 248 -3.95 3.17 3.82
N LEU A 249 -3.13 4.14 4.25
CA LEU A 249 -3.34 4.86 5.51
C LEU A 249 -4.60 5.73 5.45
N ILE A 250 -4.88 6.35 4.31
CA ILE A 250 -6.14 7.09 4.07
C ILE A 250 -7.33 6.13 4.17
N GLY A 251 -7.24 4.95 3.56
CA GLY A 251 -8.27 3.92 3.66
C GLY A 251 -8.53 3.47 5.10
N LEU A 252 -7.46 3.33 5.90
CA LEU A 252 -7.57 3.03 7.33
C LEU A 252 -8.28 4.14 8.11
N ARG A 253 -7.95 5.41 7.87
CA ARG A 253 -8.64 6.54 8.48
C ARG A 253 -10.13 6.53 8.17
N LEU A 254 -10.49 6.42 6.89
CA LEU A 254 -11.90 6.37 6.46
C LEU A 254 -12.65 5.20 7.10
N THR A 255 -11.98 4.05 7.23
CA THR A 255 -12.55 2.87 7.87
C THR A 255 -12.74 3.10 9.37
N PHE A 256 -11.78 3.72 10.06
CA PHE A 256 -11.90 4.08 11.47
C PHE A 256 -13.10 4.99 11.72
N GLU A 257 -13.20 6.10 10.99
CA GLU A 257 -14.31 7.06 11.11
C GLU A 257 -15.66 6.37 10.94
N ARG A 258 -15.79 5.50 9.93
CA ARG A 258 -17.02 4.77 9.63
C ARG A 258 -17.46 3.79 10.71
N ASN A 259 -16.51 3.28 11.51
CA ASN A 259 -16.81 2.32 12.58
C ASN A 259 -16.90 2.96 13.97
N THR A 260 -16.52 4.25 14.11
CA THR A 260 -16.56 4.99 15.37
C THR A 260 -17.55 6.15 15.38
N ALA A 261 -18.14 6.51 14.23
CA ALA A 261 -19.11 7.63 14.11
C ALA A 261 -20.44 7.41 14.83
N ASP A 262 -20.76 6.17 15.23
CA ASP A 262 -22.04 5.80 15.88
C ASP A 262 -21.91 5.65 17.43
N GLY A 263 -20.81 6.16 18.03
CA GLY A 263 -20.51 6.09 19.46
C GLY A 263 -20.85 7.35 20.24
#